data_f3457185366b19af6dd6a2de1f924307
#
_entry.id   f3457185366b19af6dd6a2de1f924307
#
_cell.length_a   1.000
_cell.length_b   1.000
_cell.length_c   1.000
_cell.angle_alpha   90.00
_cell.angle_beta   90.00
_cell.angle_gamma   90.00
#
_symmetry.space_group_name_H-M   'P 1'
#
loop_
_entity.id
_entity.type
_entity.pdbx_description
1 polymer ?
#
loop_
_entity_poly.entity_id
_entity_poly.type
_entity_poly.pdbx_seq_one_letter_code
_entity_poly.pdbx_strand_id
1 'polypeptide(L)'
;MVTPKLKDRVLSILCSGTFAFERYYTVNKQSLLQELSDKFSDSCSENELTSILAQFRRLGLISDFCNNSLTVNFIVLLEANDFYSHGGFLAQEELLKANIEKLGYELDYLSKELAPEHLETANKLAGIGSAILSALSLFKS
;
A
#
# COMPACT_ATOMS: atom_id res chain seq x y z
N MET A 1 4.24 -0.40 14.03
CA MET A 1 4.02 0.58 12.95
C MET A 1 3.59 -0.11 11.68
N VAL A 2 2.55 0.39 11.05
CA VAL A 2 2.01 -0.19 9.82
C VAL A 2 2.87 0.24 8.62
N THR A 3 3.44 -0.72 7.93
CA THR A 3 4.29 -0.50 6.74
C THR A 3 3.69 -1.25 5.55
N PRO A 4 4.03 -0.88 4.30
CA PRO A 4 3.60 -1.66 3.13
C PRO A 4 4.02 -3.12 3.23
N LYS A 5 5.21 -3.39 3.78
CA LYS A 5 5.70 -4.75 3.97
C LYS A 5 4.83 -5.55 4.94
N LEU A 6 4.41 -4.94 6.06
CA LEU A 6 3.51 -5.58 7.02
C LEU A 6 2.15 -5.87 6.38
N LYS A 7 1.61 -4.91 5.63
CA LYS A 7 0.34 -5.11 4.91
C LYS A 7 0.43 -6.27 3.93
N ASP A 8 1.55 -6.39 3.20
CA ASP A 8 1.76 -7.50 2.26
C ASP A 8 1.84 -8.83 2.98
N ARG A 9 2.39 -8.87 4.18
CA ARG A 9 2.45 -10.09 4.98
C ARG A 9 1.07 -10.53 5.46
N VAL A 10 0.25 -9.59 5.93
CA VAL A 10 -1.15 -9.88 6.28
C VAL A 10 -1.91 -10.36 5.04
N LEU A 11 -1.73 -9.69 3.92
CA LEU A 11 -2.36 -10.07 2.65
C LEU A 11 -1.93 -11.47 2.22
N SER A 12 -0.65 -11.80 2.38
CA SER A 12 -0.12 -13.13 2.08
C SER A 12 -0.83 -14.22 2.87
N ILE A 13 -1.08 -13.98 4.16
CA ILE A 13 -1.81 -14.92 5.01
C ILE A 13 -3.23 -15.13 4.49
N LEU A 14 -3.92 -14.05 4.12
CA LEU A 14 -5.28 -14.14 3.60
C LEU A 14 -5.33 -14.88 2.24
N CYS A 15 -4.29 -14.78 1.44
CA CYS A 15 -4.24 -15.37 0.09
C CYS A 15 -3.48 -16.69 0.03
N SER A 16 -3.01 -17.23 1.15
CA SER A 16 -2.16 -18.43 1.18
C SER A 16 -2.88 -19.77 1.00
N GLY A 17 -4.20 -19.74 0.83
CA GLY A 17 -5.01 -20.95 0.69
C GLY A 17 -5.71 -21.40 1.96
N THR A 18 -5.41 -20.79 3.11
CA THR A 18 -6.11 -21.05 4.38
C THR A 18 -7.57 -20.61 4.28
N PHE A 19 -7.82 -19.51 3.56
CA PHE A 19 -9.16 -18.97 3.34
C PHE A 19 -9.56 -19.15 1.89
N ALA A 20 -10.76 -19.72 1.68
CA ALA A 20 -11.34 -19.76 0.34
C ALA A 20 -11.87 -18.37 -0.02
N PHE A 21 -11.67 -17.95 -1.27
CA PHE A 21 -12.18 -16.67 -1.73
C PHE A 21 -13.70 -16.67 -1.80
N GLU A 22 -14.30 -15.51 -1.57
CA GLU A 22 -15.74 -15.29 -1.64
C GLU A 22 -16.54 -16.05 -0.56
N ARG A 23 -15.87 -16.45 0.52
CA ARG A 23 -16.51 -17.12 1.67
C ARG A 23 -16.35 -16.30 2.93
N TYR A 24 -17.34 -16.34 3.79
CA TYR A 24 -17.37 -15.66 5.07
C TYR A 24 -16.65 -16.47 6.14
N TYR A 25 -15.73 -15.82 6.85
CA TYR A 25 -14.98 -16.43 7.95
C TYR A 25 -15.06 -15.58 9.21
N THR A 26 -15.08 -16.27 10.34
CA THR A 26 -14.86 -15.68 11.66
C THR A 26 -13.54 -16.23 12.18
N VAL A 27 -12.59 -15.34 12.43
CA VAL A 27 -11.22 -15.74 12.78
C VAL A 27 -10.80 -15.07 14.08
N ASN A 28 -10.13 -15.84 14.95
CA ASN A 28 -9.56 -15.32 16.18
C ASN A 28 -8.37 -14.41 15.86
N LYS A 29 -8.35 -13.21 16.45
CA LYS A 29 -7.28 -12.22 16.21
C LYS A 29 -5.91 -12.78 16.61
N GLN A 30 -5.82 -13.47 17.74
CA GLN A 30 -4.56 -14.04 18.21
C GLN A 30 -4.03 -15.10 17.25
N SER A 31 -4.91 -15.86 16.61
CA SER A 31 -4.51 -16.86 15.62
C SER A 31 -3.85 -16.19 14.41
N LEU A 32 -4.39 -15.07 13.94
CA LEU A 32 -3.78 -14.30 12.84
C LEU A 32 -2.43 -13.72 13.26
N LEU A 33 -2.35 -13.14 14.44
CA LEU A 33 -1.11 -12.57 14.96
C LEU A 33 -0.03 -13.65 15.15
N GLN A 34 -0.42 -14.82 15.64
CA GLN A 34 0.49 -15.95 15.81
C GLN A 34 1.02 -16.43 14.45
N GLU A 35 0.15 -16.52 13.46
CA GLU A 35 0.56 -16.92 12.12
C GLU A 35 1.55 -15.92 11.49
N LEU A 36 1.34 -14.62 11.69
CA LEU A 36 2.29 -13.59 11.27
C LEU A 36 3.65 -13.77 11.96
N SER A 37 3.65 -14.01 13.24
CA SER A 37 4.88 -14.25 14.02
C SER A 37 5.62 -15.49 13.55
N ASP A 38 4.90 -16.58 13.31
CA ASP A 38 5.47 -17.86 12.91
C ASP A 38 6.05 -17.82 11.49
N LYS A 39 5.35 -17.18 10.55
CA LYS A 39 5.77 -17.13 9.15
C LYS A 39 6.83 -16.07 8.85
N PHE A 40 6.73 -14.91 9.50
CA PHE A 40 7.54 -13.74 9.13
C PHE A 40 8.36 -13.17 10.28
N SER A 41 8.22 -13.73 11.48
CA SER A 41 8.89 -13.22 12.70
C SER A 41 8.55 -11.75 12.97
N ASP A 42 7.36 -11.31 12.55
CA ASP A 42 6.90 -9.95 12.76
C ASP A 42 6.07 -9.83 14.02
N SER A 43 6.24 -8.73 14.71
CA SER A 43 5.36 -8.36 15.81
C SER A 43 4.35 -7.33 15.31
N CYS A 44 3.07 -7.63 15.51
CA CYS A 44 1.95 -6.80 15.09
C CYS A 44 0.95 -6.75 16.25
N SER A 45 0.49 -5.56 16.60
CA SER A 45 -0.54 -5.42 17.64
C SER A 45 -1.93 -5.71 17.06
N GLU A 46 -2.89 -6.00 17.95
CA GLU A 46 -4.28 -6.16 17.53
C GLU A 46 -4.80 -4.92 16.81
N ASN A 47 -4.47 -3.72 17.32
CA ASN A 47 -4.90 -2.47 16.71
C ASN A 47 -4.32 -2.29 15.31
N GLU A 48 -3.06 -2.65 15.11
CA GLU A 48 -2.43 -2.61 13.80
C GLU A 48 -3.10 -3.58 12.84
N LEU A 49 -3.38 -4.81 13.28
CA LEU A 49 -4.07 -5.82 12.48
C LEU A 49 -5.46 -5.34 12.06
N THR A 50 -6.25 -4.83 13.00
CA THR A 50 -7.61 -4.35 12.70
C THR A 50 -7.60 -3.13 11.80
N SER A 51 -6.61 -2.25 11.94
CA SER A 51 -6.44 -1.08 11.06
C SER A 51 -6.09 -1.52 9.63
N ILE A 52 -5.23 -2.51 9.49
CA ILE A 52 -4.86 -3.07 8.18
C ILE A 52 -6.09 -3.70 7.51
N LEU A 53 -6.85 -4.52 8.25
CA LEU A 53 -8.06 -5.14 7.71
C LEU A 53 -9.11 -4.12 7.32
N ALA A 54 -9.28 -3.05 8.11
CA ALA A 54 -10.18 -1.95 7.78
C ALA A 54 -9.76 -1.26 6.48
N GLN A 55 -8.46 -1.08 6.27
CA GLN A 55 -7.94 -0.53 5.02
C GLN A 55 -8.20 -1.47 3.85
N PHE A 56 -8.02 -2.77 4.03
CA PHE A 56 -8.31 -3.77 2.99
C PHE A 56 -9.78 -3.70 2.57
N ARG A 57 -10.67 -3.50 3.53
CA ARG A 57 -12.09 -3.30 3.22
C ARG A 57 -12.32 -2.07 2.35
N ARG A 58 -11.71 -0.95 2.71
CA ARG A 58 -11.84 0.30 1.95
C ARG A 58 -11.30 0.18 0.53
N LEU A 59 -10.26 -0.65 0.34
CA LEU A 59 -9.65 -0.87 -0.97
C LEU A 59 -10.37 -1.93 -1.80
N GLY A 60 -11.39 -2.59 -1.24
CA GLY A 60 -12.13 -3.63 -1.95
C GLY A 60 -11.42 -4.97 -2.01
N LEU A 61 -10.47 -5.23 -1.11
CA LEU A 61 -9.77 -6.51 -1.02
C LEU A 61 -10.54 -7.51 -0.18
N ILE A 62 -11.24 -7.04 0.85
CA ILE A 62 -12.14 -7.84 1.67
C ILE A 62 -13.49 -7.12 1.78
N SER A 63 -14.54 -7.88 2.14
CA SER A 63 -15.87 -7.32 2.39
C SER A 63 -16.42 -7.88 3.70
N ASP A 64 -17.54 -7.31 4.13
CA ASP A 64 -18.26 -7.76 5.33
C ASP A 64 -17.36 -7.83 6.56
N PHE A 65 -16.42 -6.88 6.66
CA PHE A 65 -15.51 -6.82 7.79
C PHE A 65 -16.25 -6.36 9.05
N CYS A 66 -16.09 -7.14 10.11
CA CYS A 66 -16.62 -6.81 11.43
C CYS A 66 -15.52 -7.04 12.47
N ASN A 67 -15.24 -6.01 13.26
CA ASN A 67 -14.23 -6.07 14.32
C ASN A 67 -14.93 -6.34 15.66
N ASN A 68 -14.74 -7.53 16.19
CA ASN A 68 -15.23 -7.93 17.51
C ASN A 68 -14.10 -7.88 18.53
N SER A 69 -14.38 -8.14 19.80
CA SER A 69 -13.37 -8.04 20.84
C SER A 69 -12.22 -9.04 20.66
N LEU A 70 -12.54 -10.31 20.34
CA LEU A 70 -11.54 -11.38 20.19
C LEU A 70 -11.41 -11.89 18.76
N THR A 71 -12.37 -11.60 17.90
CA THR A 71 -12.45 -12.14 16.56
C THR A 71 -12.66 -11.04 15.51
N VAL A 72 -12.37 -11.38 14.27
CA VAL A 72 -12.73 -10.56 13.11
C VAL A 72 -13.48 -11.43 12.12
N ASN A 73 -14.45 -10.84 11.45
CA ASN A 73 -15.22 -11.49 10.40
C ASN A 73 -14.88 -10.82 9.08
N PHE A 74 -14.77 -11.60 8.02
CA PHE A 74 -14.52 -11.04 6.69
C PHE A 74 -14.77 -12.05 5.59
N ILE A 75 -14.85 -11.54 4.37
CA ILE A 75 -14.81 -12.32 3.13
C ILE A 75 -13.59 -11.85 2.36
N VAL A 76 -12.70 -12.76 2.00
CA VAL A 76 -11.55 -12.44 1.14
C VAL A 76 -12.02 -12.47 -0.30
N LEU A 77 -11.93 -11.34 -1.00
CA LEU A 77 -12.40 -11.21 -2.37
C LEU A 77 -11.30 -11.62 -3.37
N LEU A 78 -11.71 -11.97 -4.59
CA LEU A 78 -10.77 -12.30 -5.66
C LEU A 78 -9.82 -11.14 -5.97
N GLU A 79 -10.27 -9.90 -5.76
CA GLU A 79 -9.47 -8.70 -5.91
C GLU A 79 -8.23 -8.71 -5.01
N ALA A 80 -8.33 -9.33 -3.83
CA ALA A 80 -7.18 -9.50 -2.93
C ALA A 80 -6.11 -10.38 -3.58
N ASN A 81 -6.52 -11.48 -4.20
CA ASN A 81 -5.61 -12.38 -4.90
C ASN A 81 -4.93 -11.69 -6.08
N ASP A 82 -5.70 -10.93 -6.86
CA ASP A 82 -5.15 -10.18 -8.01
C ASP A 82 -4.13 -9.15 -7.54
N PHE A 83 -4.45 -8.41 -6.50
CA PHE A 83 -3.53 -7.41 -5.92
C PHE A 83 -2.25 -8.05 -5.39
N TYR A 84 -2.39 -9.16 -4.68
CA TYR A 84 -1.25 -9.92 -4.13
C TYR A 84 -0.35 -10.47 -5.25
N SER A 85 -0.95 -11.04 -6.31
CA SER A 85 -0.18 -11.63 -7.41
C SER A 85 0.57 -10.58 -8.24
N HIS A 86 0.15 -9.32 -8.19
CA HIS A 86 0.83 -8.20 -8.85
C HIS A 86 1.86 -7.51 -7.94
N GLY A 87 2.23 -8.15 -6.84
CA GLY A 87 3.28 -7.66 -5.95
C GLY A 87 2.81 -6.89 -4.71
N GLY A 88 1.49 -6.67 -4.55
CA GLY A 88 0.90 -6.08 -3.37
C GLY A 88 1.23 -4.61 -3.14
N PHE A 89 1.24 -4.21 -1.88
CA PHE A 89 1.40 -2.80 -1.47
C PHE A 89 2.81 -2.26 -1.73
N LEU A 90 3.83 -3.08 -1.51
CA LEU A 90 5.22 -2.65 -1.71
C LEU A 90 5.49 -2.36 -3.18
N ALA A 91 5.05 -3.25 -4.07
CA ALA A 91 5.21 -3.06 -5.50
C ALA A 91 4.42 -1.83 -5.99
N GLN A 92 3.23 -1.61 -5.47
CA GLN A 92 2.42 -0.44 -5.81
C GLN A 92 3.12 0.85 -5.37
N GLU A 93 3.70 0.87 -4.17
CA GLU A 93 4.42 2.04 -3.67
C GLU A 93 5.66 2.32 -4.52
N GLU A 94 6.43 1.29 -4.87
CA GLU A 94 7.61 1.43 -5.72
C GLU A 94 7.25 1.96 -7.11
N LEU A 95 6.16 1.47 -7.69
CA LEU A 95 5.67 1.95 -8.98
C LEU A 95 5.24 3.41 -8.91
N LEU A 96 4.53 3.78 -7.83
CA LEU A 96 4.11 5.16 -7.62
C LEU A 96 5.31 6.10 -7.48
N LYS A 97 6.31 5.71 -6.71
CA LYS A 97 7.55 6.49 -6.56
C LYS A 97 8.26 6.69 -7.90
N ALA A 98 8.38 5.62 -8.69
CA ALA A 98 9.01 5.68 -10.00
C ALA A 98 8.24 6.62 -10.95
N ASN A 99 6.92 6.57 -10.94
CA ASN A 99 6.08 7.43 -11.76
C ASN A 99 6.19 8.89 -11.35
N ILE A 100 6.23 9.17 -10.05
CA ILE A 100 6.37 10.54 -9.53
C ILE A 100 7.76 11.10 -9.88
N GLU A 101 8.80 10.27 -9.74
CA GLU A 101 10.16 10.67 -10.11
C GLU A 101 10.25 11.01 -11.60
N LYS A 102 9.67 10.17 -12.46
CA LYS A 102 9.62 10.43 -13.89
C LYS A 102 8.90 11.75 -14.19
N LEU A 103 7.77 11.99 -13.53
CA LEU A 103 7.02 13.24 -13.68
C LEU A 103 7.87 14.44 -13.29
N GLY A 104 8.63 14.35 -12.19
CA GLY A 104 9.53 15.41 -11.75
C GLY A 104 10.58 15.76 -12.82
N TYR A 105 11.21 14.75 -13.41
CA TYR A 105 12.19 14.96 -14.48
C TYR A 105 11.55 15.51 -15.74
N GLU A 106 10.36 15.07 -16.11
CA GLU A 106 9.63 15.60 -17.26
C GLU A 106 9.27 17.07 -17.09
N LEU A 107 8.85 17.47 -15.88
CA LEU A 107 8.56 18.87 -15.59
C LEU A 107 9.82 19.74 -15.64
N ASP A 108 10.94 19.25 -15.15
CA ASP A 108 12.22 19.97 -15.24
C ASP A 108 12.65 20.13 -16.68
N TYR A 109 12.55 19.09 -17.49
CA TYR A 109 12.85 19.13 -18.91
C TYR A 109 11.97 20.15 -19.65
N LEU A 110 10.65 20.12 -19.41
CA LEU A 110 9.71 21.07 -20.01
C LEU A 110 10.02 22.52 -19.61
N SER A 111 10.44 22.75 -18.36
CA SER A 111 10.80 24.09 -17.91
C SER A 111 11.98 24.65 -18.69
N LYS A 112 12.95 23.81 -19.03
CA LYS A 112 14.12 24.21 -19.85
C LYS A 112 13.74 24.47 -21.32
N GLU A 113 12.82 23.68 -21.83
CA GLU A 113 12.33 23.84 -23.20
C GLU A 113 11.53 25.13 -23.38
N LEU A 114 10.76 25.54 -22.38
CA LEU A 114 9.94 26.73 -22.43
C LEU A 114 10.73 28.02 -22.23
N ALA A 115 11.89 27.97 -21.58
CA ALA A 115 12.76 29.14 -21.43
C ALA A 115 13.53 29.37 -22.75
N PRO A 116 13.77 30.60 -23.18
CA PRO A 116 13.47 31.88 -22.54
C PRO A 116 12.12 32.50 -22.89
N GLU A 117 11.35 31.92 -23.81
CA GLU A 117 10.12 32.52 -24.31
C GLU A 117 9.00 32.62 -23.27
N HIS A 118 8.96 31.65 -22.37
CA HIS A 118 7.92 31.55 -21.33
C HIS A 118 8.56 31.39 -19.94
N LEU A 119 9.42 32.33 -19.59
CA LEU A 119 10.24 32.25 -18.38
C LEU A 119 9.42 32.04 -17.10
N GLU A 120 8.31 32.74 -16.94
CA GLU A 120 7.46 32.62 -15.78
C GLU A 120 6.88 31.20 -15.65
N THR A 121 6.34 30.68 -16.74
CA THR A 121 5.79 29.30 -16.78
C THR A 121 6.89 28.28 -16.56
N ALA A 122 8.06 28.47 -17.18
CA ALA A 122 9.22 27.59 -17.00
C ALA A 122 9.66 27.54 -15.53
N ASN A 123 9.69 28.69 -14.85
CA ASN A 123 10.06 28.76 -13.44
C ASN A 123 9.04 28.05 -12.55
N LYS A 124 7.76 28.15 -12.85
CA LYS A 124 6.71 27.44 -12.11
C LYS A 124 6.85 25.92 -12.27
N LEU A 125 7.10 25.45 -13.49
CA LEU A 125 7.28 24.02 -13.76
C LEU A 125 8.53 23.49 -13.09
N ALA A 126 9.64 24.22 -13.14
CA ALA A 126 10.87 23.86 -12.45
C ALA A 126 10.68 23.76 -10.95
N GLY A 127 9.93 24.72 -10.36
CA GLY A 127 9.60 24.70 -8.94
C GLY A 127 8.79 23.47 -8.53
N ILE A 128 7.78 23.11 -9.33
CA ILE A 128 6.95 21.92 -9.09
C ILE A 128 7.79 20.65 -9.20
N GLY A 129 8.59 20.51 -10.26
CA GLY A 129 9.46 19.36 -10.48
C GLY A 129 10.47 19.18 -9.35
N SER A 130 11.10 20.28 -8.93
CA SER A 130 12.06 20.28 -7.82
C SER A 130 11.38 19.87 -6.50
N ALA A 131 10.18 20.38 -6.22
CA ALA A 131 9.42 20.01 -5.02
C ALA A 131 9.08 18.52 -5.02
N ILE A 132 8.67 17.96 -6.15
CA ILE A 132 8.38 16.53 -6.31
C ILE A 132 9.61 15.68 -6.03
N LEU A 133 10.74 16.02 -6.63
CA LEU A 133 12.01 15.29 -6.45
C LEU A 133 12.52 15.38 -5.01
N SER A 134 12.36 16.53 -4.37
CA SER A 134 12.71 16.72 -2.96
C SER A 134 11.84 15.89 -2.04
N ALA A 135 10.53 15.85 -2.31
CA ALA A 135 9.60 15.02 -1.54
C ALA A 135 9.95 13.53 -1.65
N LEU A 136 10.33 13.06 -2.85
CA LEU A 136 10.74 11.68 -3.06
C LEU A 136 11.99 11.30 -2.27
N SER A 137 12.94 12.22 -2.09
CA SER A 137 14.15 11.94 -1.33
C SER A 137 13.86 11.60 0.13
N LEU A 138 12.75 12.08 0.67
CA LEU A 138 12.32 11.77 2.04
C LEU A 138 11.86 10.31 2.18
N PHE A 139 11.38 9.69 1.10
CA PHE A 139 10.94 8.29 1.11
C PHE A 139 12.08 7.30 0.90
N LYS A 140 13.24 7.77 0.47
CA LYS A 140 14.40 6.91 0.18
C LYS A 140 15.31 6.71 1.38
N SER A 141 15.04 7.38 2.47
CA SER A 141 15.85 7.29 3.69
C SER A 141 15.47 6.09 4.55
#